data_89a7c5996851de046e608a7be7b126e5
#
_entry.id   89a7c5996851de046e608a7be7b126e5
#
_cell.length_a   1.000
_cell.length_b   1.000
_cell.length_c   1.000
_cell.angle_alpha   90.00
_cell.angle_beta   90.00
_cell.angle_gamma   90.00
#
_symmetry.space_group_name_H-M   'P 1'
#
loop_
_entity.id
_entity.type
_entity.pdbx_description
1 polymer ?
#
loop_
_entity_poly.entity_id
_entity_poly.type
_entity_poly.pdbx_seq_one_letter_code
_entity_poly.pdbx_strand_id
1 'polypeptide(L)'
;MQHSPDAVMLFAAGFGTRMRELTRDKPKPMIEVSGRPLISHALKLAKAVQPARIAANLHYRPEPLKALLEPEKVLISLESPEILDTGGGLRQALPLLGDGPVFTMNTDAIWKGPNPLQLALKSWDPDCMDALLVCVPLERAVGRTGGGDFSADAQGRISRGGNLVYGGVQILKTEGLHQVEEQVFSLNVLWNRMAADSRLFALEYPGRWCDVGHPEGIALAEDLIAADDV
;
A
#
# COMPACT_ATOMS: atom_id res chain seq x y z
N MET A 1 12.17 10.16 19.79
CA MET A 1 11.26 9.96 18.65
C MET A 1 11.42 8.52 18.21
N GLN A 2 10.33 7.85 17.88
CA GLN A 2 10.38 6.47 17.38
C GLN A 2 10.92 6.49 15.94
N HIS A 3 12.06 5.86 15.71
CA HIS A 3 12.74 5.86 14.41
C HIS A 3 12.34 4.68 13.51
N SER A 4 11.68 3.66 14.09
CA SER A 4 11.23 2.47 13.39
C SER A 4 9.70 2.46 13.29
N PRO A 5 9.11 2.10 12.14
CA PRO A 5 7.66 2.03 12.00
C PRO A 5 7.10 0.87 12.85
N ASP A 6 6.07 1.14 13.65
CA ASP A 6 5.36 0.13 14.46
C ASP A 6 3.86 0.08 14.19
N ALA A 7 3.40 0.81 13.17
CA ALA A 7 2.01 0.81 12.74
C ALA A 7 1.89 0.59 11.23
N VAL A 8 0.78 -0.04 10.82
CA VAL A 8 0.46 -0.30 9.41
C VAL A 8 -0.88 0.34 9.07
N MET A 9 -0.92 1.14 8.01
CA MET A 9 -2.12 1.65 7.37
C MET A 9 -2.47 0.80 6.15
N LEU A 10 -3.63 0.18 6.13
CA LEU A 10 -4.19 -0.54 4.98
C LEU A 10 -5.14 0.39 4.21
N PHE A 11 -4.86 0.68 2.94
CA PHE A 11 -5.74 1.47 2.09
C PHE A 11 -6.86 0.61 1.50
N ALA A 12 -8.10 0.86 1.95
CA ALA A 12 -9.28 0.07 1.58
C ALA A 12 -10.54 0.91 1.26
N ALA A 13 -10.42 2.24 1.17
CA ALA A 13 -11.56 3.15 0.97
C ALA A 13 -12.05 3.25 -0.49
N GLY A 14 -11.23 2.80 -1.46
CA GLY A 14 -11.48 3.00 -2.90
C GLY A 14 -12.77 2.38 -3.41
N PHE A 15 -13.43 3.07 -4.37
CA PHE A 15 -14.66 2.58 -5.02
C PHE A 15 -14.47 1.30 -5.86
N GLY A 16 -13.27 1.04 -6.33
CA GLY A 16 -12.98 -0.13 -7.17
C GLY A 16 -13.70 -0.12 -8.53
N THR A 17 -13.99 1.04 -9.09
CA THR A 17 -14.82 1.20 -10.32
C THR A 17 -14.32 0.40 -11.52
N ARG A 18 -13.01 0.19 -11.63
CA ARG A 18 -12.40 -0.63 -12.69
C ARG A 18 -12.77 -2.11 -12.62
N MET A 19 -13.24 -2.59 -11.46
CA MET A 19 -13.72 -3.96 -11.26
C MET A 19 -15.17 -4.18 -11.76
N ARG A 20 -15.84 -3.12 -12.24
CA ARG A 20 -17.16 -3.15 -12.87
C ARG A 20 -18.22 -3.82 -11.95
N GLU A 21 -18.94 -4.83 -12.46
CA GLU A 21 -19.99 -5.55 -11.73
C GLU A 21 -19.50 -6.21 -10.42
N LEU A 22 -18.22 -6.57 -10.33
CA LEU A 22 -17.66 -7.23 -9.14
C LEU A 22 -17.66 -6.34 -7.89
N THR A 23 -17.72 -5.02 -8.07
CA THR A 23 -17.76 -4.06 -6.96
C THR A 23 -19.12 -3.37 -6.81
N ARG A 24 -20.15 -3.80 -7.55
CA ARG A 24 -21.48 -3.21 -7.42
C ARG A 24 -22.07 -3.38 -6.01
N ASP A 25 -21.90 -4.57 -5.43
CA ASP A 25 -22.52 -4.93 -4.16
C ASP A 25 -21.52 -5.16 -3.01
N LYS A 26 -20.22 -5.12 -3.28
CA LYS A 26 -19.16 -5.28 -2.28
C LYS A 26 -17.95 -4.38 -2.60
N PRO A 27 -17.19 -3.91 -1.58
CA PRO A 27 -15.99 -3.12 -1.83
C PRO A 27 -14.87 -3.99 -2.43
N LYS A 28 -14.01 -3.37 -3.24
CA LYS A 28 -12.90 -4.07 -3.95
C LYS A 28 -12.05 -4.97 -3.04
N PRO A 29 -11.66 -4.56 -1.82
CA PRO A 29 -10.86 -5.40 -0.94
C PRO A 29 -11.54 -6.71 -0.50
N MET A 30 -12.87 -6.84 -0.71
CA MET A 30 -13.64 -8.07 -0.47
C MET A 30 -13.72 -9.01 -1.69
N ILE A 31 -13.11 -8.65 -2.82
CA ILE A 31 -12.98 -9.57 -3.97
C ILE A 31 -12.02 -10.69 -3.56
N GLU A 32 -12.40 -11.91 -3.89
CA GLU A 32 -11.61 -13.08 -3.56
C GLU A 32 -10.60 -13.41 -4.65
N VAL A 33 -9.41 -13.83 -4.21
CA VAL A 33 -8.35 -14.43 -5.01
C VAL A 33 -7.94 -15.72 -4.28
N SER A 34 -7.99 -16.85 -4.95
CA SER A 34 -7.76 -18.17 -4.35
C SER A 34 -8.61 -18.41 -3.09
N GLY A 35 -9.89 -18.05 -3.13
CA GLY A 35 -10.85 -18.24 -2.06
C GLY A 35 -10.64 -17.38 -0.82
N ARG A 36 -9.87 -16.28 -0.90
CA ARG A 36 -9.64 -15.34 0.19
C ARG A 36 -9.81 -13.90 -0.28
N PRO A 37 -10.49 -13.02 0.50
CA PRO A 37 -10.56 -11.61 0.20
C PRO A 37 -9.17 -10.97 0.03
N LEU A 38 -9.02 -10.06 -0.93
CA LEU A 38 -7.77 -9.33 -1.20
C LEU A 38 -7.20 -8.69 0.07
N ILE A 39 -8.05 -8.08 0.90
CA ILE A 39 -7.59 -7.49 2.17
C ILE A 39 -7.02 -8.51 3.14
N SER A 40 -7.46 -9.77 3.10
CA SER A 40 -6.93 -10.83 3.95
C SER A 40 -5.50 -11.24 3.56
N HIS A 41 -5.17 -11.17 2.25
CA HIS A 41 -3.79 -11.35 1.79
C HIS A 41 -2.89 -10.22 2.31
N ALA A 42 -3.32 -8.96 2.19
CA ALA A 42 -2.60 -7.81 2.71
C ALA A 42 -2.43 -7.86 4.24
N LEU A 43 -3.51 -8.17 4.97
CA LEU A 43 -3.51 -8.27 6.43
C LEU A 43 -2.54 -9.35 6.95
N LYS A 44 -2.44 -10.49 6.24
CA LYS A 44 -1.46 -11.54 6.58
C LYS A 44 -0.03 -11.00 6.51
N LEU A 45 0.31 -10.24 5.46
CA LEU A 45 1.63 -9.64 5.31
C LEU A 45 1.89 -8.57 6.37
N ALA A 46 0.89 -7.72 6.67
CA ALA A 46 0.98 -6.68 7.69
C ALA A 46 1.21 -7.27 9.09
N LYS A 47 0.49 -8.34 9.47
CA LYS A 47 0.66 -9.01 10.76
C LYS A 47 2.05 -9.65 10.93
N ALA A 48 2.68 -10.06 9.85
CA ALA A 48 3.99 -10.73 9.90
C ALA A 48 5.14 -9.79 10.32
N VAL A 49 4.96 -8.46 10.30
CA VAL A 49 5.93 -7.50 10.88
C VAL A 49 5.63 -7.17 12.33
N GLN A 50 4.60 -7.78 12.93
CA GLN A 50 4.22 -7.62 14.34
C GLN A 50 4.07 -6.16 14.78
N PRO A 51 3.32 -5.33 14.03
CA PRO A 51 3.15 -3.93 14.38
C PRO A 51 2.32 -3.79 15.66
N ALA A 52 2.53 -2.72 16.42
CA ALA A 52 1.71 -2.41 17.58
C ALA A 52 0.25 -2.09 17.19
N ARG A 53 0.03 -1.54 15.99
CA ARG A 53 -1.28 -1.14 15.49
C ARG A 53 -1.41 -1.43 14.01
N ILE A 54 -2.61 -1.86 13.60
CA ILE A 54 -3.02 -1.92 12.20
C ILE A 54 -4.31 -1.10 12.09
N ALA A 55 -4.37 -0.16 11.16
CA ALA A 55 -5.57 0.59 10.82
C ALA A 55 -5.93 0.42 9.35
N ALA A 56 -7.21 0.56 9.02
CA ALA A 56 -7.68 0.58 7.64
C ALA A 56 -8.64 1.76 7.43
N ASN A 57 -8.49 2.50 6.32
CA ASN A 57 -9.50 3.47 5.92
C ASN A 57 -10.60 2.78 5.13
N LEU A 58 -11.82 3.12 5.43
CA LEU A 58 -13.02 2.61 4.77
C LEU A 58 -13.89 3.77 4.30
N HIS A 59 -14.57 3.60 3.18
CA HIS A 59 -15.54 4.56 2.65
C HIS A 59 -16.69 3.83 1.95
N TYR A 60 -16.43 3.27 0.77
CA TYR A 60 -17.44 2.60 -0.02
C TYR A 60 -17.85 1.26 0.59
N ARG A 61 -19.16 1.12 0.92
CA ARG A 61 -19.75 -0.10 1.51
C ARG A 61 -18.90 -0.69 2.65
N PRO A 62 -18.72 0.05 3.76
CA PRO A 62 -17.73 -0.31 4.78
C PRO A 62 -18.12 -1.55 5.60
N GLU A 63 -19.41 -1.91 5.68
CA GLU A 63 -19.90 -2.91 6.64
C GLU A 63 -19.28 -4.32 6.46
N PRO A 64 -19.15 -4.87 5.23
CA PRO A 64 -18.47 -6.17 5.06
C PRO A 64 -17.00 -6.15 5.50
N LEU A 65 -16.30 -5.01 5.26
CA LEU A 65 -14.91 -4.85 5.71
C LEU A 65 -14.81 -4.71 7.23
N LYS A 66 -15.70 -3.96 7.87
CA LYS A 66 -15.75 -3.88 9.34
C LYS A 66 -15.95 -5.25 9.96
N ALA A 67 -16.94 -6.01 9.49
CA ALA A 67 -17.23 -7.35 10.00
C ALA A 67 -16.03 -8.31 9.88
N LEU A 68 -15.19 -8.15 8.84
CA LEU A 68 -13.98 -8.94 8.66
C LEU A 68 -12.81 -8.43 9.52
N LEU A 69 -12.64 -7.11 9.65
CA LEU A 69 -11.45 -6.50 10.23
C LEU A 69 -11.51 -6.33 11.76
N GLU A 70 -12.69 -6.09 12.32
CA GLU A 70 -12.86 -5.90 13.77
C GLU A 70 -12.42 -7.12 14.61
N PRO A 71 -12.79 -8.38 14.24
CA PRO A 71 -12.29 -9.56 14.96
C PRO A 71 -10.76 -9.71 14.89
N GLU A 72 -10.15 -9.15 13.84
CA GLU A 72 -8.71 -9.15 13.62
C GLU A 72 -7.98 -8.00 14.34
N LYS A 73 -8.73 -7.21 15.15
CA LYS A 73 -8.25 -6.05 15.92
C LYS A 73 -7.65 -4.94 15.04
N VAL A 74 -8.15 -4.79 13.81
CA VAL A 74 -7.80 -3.67 12.93
C VAL A 74 -8.64 -2.47 13.31
N LEU A 75 -7.99 -1.33 13.52
CA LEU A 75 -8.63 -0.06 13.82
C LEU A 75 -9.25 0.54 12.55
N ILE A 76 -10.46 1.08 12.63
CA ILE A 76 -11.17 1.60 11.47
C ILE A 76 -11.15 3.12 11.45
N SER A 77 -10.64 3.68 10.34
CA SER A 77 -10.76 5.10 9.98
C SER A 77 -11.84 5.26 8.92
N LEU A 78 -13.04 5.66 9.31
CA LEU A 78 -14.14 5.83 8.38
C LEU A 78 -14.06 7.22 7.72
N GLU A 79 -13.91 7.25 6.39
CA GLU A 79 -13.94 8.47 5.60
C GLU A 79 -15.41 8.81 5.25
N SER A 80 -15.87 9.99 5.64
CA SER A 80 -17.23 10.46 5.38
C SER A 80 -17.27 12.00 5.45
N PRO A 81 -18.03 12.69 4.59
CA PRO A 81 -18.87 12.13 3.52
C PRO A 81 -18.10 11.73 2.26
N GLU A 82 -16.85 12.20 2.09
CA GLU A 82 -16.04 12.06 0.89
C GLU A 82 -14.85 11.12 1.12
N ILE A 83 -14.40 10.47 0.04
CA ILE A 83 -13.12 9.77 0.03
C ILE A 83 -11.97 10.79 0.04
N LEU A 84 -10.94 10.55 0.85
CA LEU A 84 -9.88 11.53 1.11
C LEU A 84 -8.62 11.33 0.27
N ASP A 85 -8.60 10.33 -0.64
CA ASP A 85 -7.40 9.86 -1.31
C ASP A 85 -6.33 9.37 -0.30
N THR A 86 -5.19 8.91 -0.78
CA THR A 86 -4.18 8.21 0.04
C THR A 86 -3.53 9.12 1.09
N GLY A 87 -3.24 10.37 0.78
CA GLY A 87 -2.65 11.33 1.71
C GLY A 87 -3.64 11.82 2.77
N GLY A 88 -4.83 12.24 2.34
CA GLY A 88 -5.90 12.67 3.27
C GLY A 88 -6.37 11.53 4.17
N GLY A 89 -6.56 10.34 3.61
CA GLY A 89 -6.94 9.14 4.36
C GLY A 89 -5.91 8.74 5.40
N LEU A 90 -4.61 8.78 5.06
CA LEU A 90 -3.54 8.54 6.01
C LEU A 90 -3.52 9.61 7.12
N ARG A 91 -3.63 10.90 6.76
CA ARG A 91 -3.69 12.00 7.73
C ARG A 91 -4.85 11.83 8.72
N GLN A 92 -6.03 11.46 8.24
CA GLN A 92 -7.19 11.19 9.10
C GLN A 92 -6.95 10.02 10.06
N ALA A 93 -6.20 8.99 9.62
CA ALA A 93 -5.94 7.80 10.41
C ALA A 93 -4.80 7.97 11.44
N LEU A 94 -4.00 9.05 11.41
CA LEU A 94 -2.85 9.25 12.32
C LEU A 94 -3.18 9.06 13.81
N PRO A 95 -4.32 9.54 14.35
CA PRO A 95 -4.65 9.32 15.75
C PRO A 95 -4.77 7.83 16.15
N LEU A 96 -5.03 6.95 15.17
CA LEU A 96 -5.11 5.50 15.37
C LEU A 96 -3.74 4.82 15.23
N LEU A 97 -2.82 5.43 14.47
CA LEU A 97 -1.51 4.86 14.12
C LEU A 97 -0.42 5.24 15.14
N GLY A 98 -0.59 6.36 15.86
CA GLY A 98 0.40 6.89 16.78
C GLY A 98 1.48 7.73 16.10
N ASP A 99 2.50 8.11 16.87
CA ASP A 99 3.56 8.99 16.41
C ASP A 99 4.70 8.21 15.74
N GLY A 100 5.34 8.82 14.75
CA GLY A 100 6.50 8.27 14.05
C GLY A 100 6.20 7.80 12.62
N PRO A 101 7.18 7.16 11.96
CA PRO A 101 6.98 6.61 10.63
C PRO A 101 6.00 5.44 10.65
N VAL A 102 5.26 5.27 9.58
CA VAL A 102 4.27 4.19 9.44
C VAL A 102 4.54 3.39 8.17
N PHE A 103 4.14 2.13 8.19
CA PHE A 103 3.92 1.40 6.95
C PHE A 103 2.59 1.83 6.33
N THR A 104 2.54 1.94 5.01
CA THR A 104 1.27 1.93 4.29
C THR A 104 1.26 0.78 3.30
N MET A 105 0.07 0.19 3.08
CA MET A 105 -0.10 -0.93 2.17
C MET A 105 -1.42 -0.84 1.43
N ASN A 106 -1.37 -0.94 0.10
CA ASN A 106 -2.56 -1.15 -0.72
C ASN A 106 -3.11 -2.56 -0.51
N THR A 107 -4.43 -2.71 -0.58
CA THR A 107 -5.12 -3.98 -0.30
C THR A 107 -5.60 -4.68 -1.57
N ASP A 108 -5.08 -4.32 -2.73
CA ASP A 108 -5.55 -4.76 -4.04
C ASP A 108 -4.48 -5.45 -4.90
N ALA A 109 -3.42 -5.94 -4.26
CA ALA A 109 -2.32 -6.62 -4.94
C ALA A 109 -1.94 -7.94 -4.26
N ILE A 110 -1.42 -8.86 -5.06
CA ILE A 110 -0.84 -10.13 -4.62
C ILE A 110 0.68 -10.07 -4.76
N TRP A 111 1.38 -10.50 -3.71
CA TRP A 111 2.82 -10.57 -3.63
C TRP A 111 3.28 -12.02 -3.60
N LYS A 112 4.23 -12.40 -4.44
CA LYS A 112 4.86 -13.72 -4.47
C LYS A 112 6.36 -13.58 -4.21
N GLY A 113 6.84 -14.22 -3.15
CA GLY A 113 8.22 -14.12 -2.66
C GLY A 113 8.30 -13.59 -1.23
N PRO A 114 9.42 -12.96 -0.82
CA PRO A 114 9.59 -12.47 0.55
C PRO A 114 8.61 -11.36 0.91
N ASN A 115 8.27 -11.24 2.19
CA ASN A 115 7.33 -10.23 2.66
C ASN A 115 7.86 -8.80 2.39
N PRO A 116 7.14 -7.95 1.60
CA PRO A 116 7.62 -6.62 1.22
C PRO A 116 7.77 -5.67 2.41
N LEU A 117 6.92 -5.78 3.47
CA LEU A 117 7.05 -4.97 4.67
C LEU A 117 8.30 -5.34 5.47
N GLN A 118 8.62 -6.65 5.57
CA GLN A 118 9.84 -7.09 6.24
C GLN A 118 11.10 -6.63 5.49
N LEU A 119 11.08 -6.67 4.16
CA LEU A 119 12.18 -6.14 3.35
C LEU A 119 12.33 -4.63 3.55
N ALA A 120 11.23 -3.88 3.50
CA ALA A 120 11.25 -2.44 3.74
C ALA A 120 11.79 -2.10 5.14
N LEU A 121 11.36 -2.84 6.17
CA LEU A 121 11.84 -2.64 7.54
C LEU A 121 13.35 -2.84 7.68
N LYS A 122 13.91 -3.86 7.00
CA LYS A 122 15.35 -4.14 7.02
C LYS A 122 16.18 -3.09 6.30
N SER A 123 15.59 -2.42 5.29
CA SER A 123 16.27 -1.43 4.46
C SER A 123 16.01 0.02 4.89
N TRP A 124 15.12 0.22 5.88
CA TRP A 124 14.75 1.54 6.35
C TRP A 124 15.89 2.22 7.11
N ASP A 125 16.28 3.40 6.65
CA ASP A 125 17.25 4.27 7.31
C ASP A 125 16.60 5.65 7.59
N PRO A 126 16.13 5.90 8.82
CA PRO A 126 15.44 7.15 9.17
C PRO A 126 16.33 8.39 9.08
N ASP A 127 17.65 8.25 9.10
CA ASP A 127 18.56 9.38 9.05
C ASP A 127 18.65 9.98 7.63
N CYS A 128 18.51 9.16 6.60
CA CYS A 128 18.57 9.63 5.21
C CYS A 128 17.23 9.54 4.47
N MET A 129 16.27 8.72 4.93
CA MET A 129 15.00 8.50 4.23
C MET A 129 13.84 9.23 4.94
N ASP A 130 12.94 9.83 4.14
CA ASP A 130 11.62 10.28 4.61
C ASP A 130 10.52 9.36 4.09
N ALA A 131 10.78 8.66 2.96
CA ALA A 131 9.99 7.51 2.55
C ALA A 131 10.87 6.48 1.82
N LEU A 132 10.49 5.20 1.98
CA LEU A 132 11.05 4.05 1.28
C LEU A 132 9.90 3.29 0.60
N LEU A 133 9.84 3.35 -0.73
CA LEU A 133 8.83 2.71 -1.56
C LEU A 133 9.31 1.33 -2.00
N VAL A 134 8.49 0.30 -1.82
CA VAL A 134 8.75 -1.02 -2.41
C VAL A 134 8.30 -0.98 -3.87
N CYS A 135 9.27 -1.04 -4.77
CA CYS A 135 9.07 -0.92 -6.20
C CYS A 135 9.38 -2.26 -6.90
N VAL A 136 8.56 -2.62 -7.87
CA VAL A 136 8.63 -3.88 -8.60
C VAL A 136 9.15 -3.59 -10.01
N PRO A 137 10.22 -4.26 -10.48
CA PRO A 137 10.63 -4.19 -11.88
C PRO A 137 9.49 -4.60 -12.82
N LEU A 138 9.37 -3.91 -13.96
CA LEU A 138 8.27 -4.16 -14.92
C LEU A 138 8.15 -5.64 -15.33
N GLU A 139 9.27 -6.33 -15.53
CA GLU A 139 9.29 -7.75 -15.90
C GLU A 139 8.77 -8.69 -14.80
N ARG A 140 8.63 -8.19 -13.56
CA ARG A 140 8.08 -8.93 -12.41
C ARG A 140 6.69 -8.45 -11.99
N ALA A 141 6.18 -7.40 -12.66
CA ALA A 141 4.86 -6.82 -12.41
C ALA A 141 3.81 -7.46 -13.31
N VAL A 142 3.21 -8.56 -12.85
CA VAL A 142 2.24 -9.37 -13.59
C VAL A 142 0.96 -8.57 -13.85
N GLY A 143 0.47 -8.58 -15.07
CA GLY A 143 -0.74 -7.87 -15.48
C GLY A 143 -0.60 -6.35 -15.58
N ARG A 144 0.57 -5.78 -15.30
CA ARG A 144 0.82 -4.35 -15.49
C ARG A 144 0.83 -4.01 -16.98
N THR A 145 0.02 -3.02 -17.37
CA THR A 145 0.02 -2.44 -18.71
C THR A 145 0.64 -1.04 -18.65
N GLY A 146 1.51 -0.72 -19.60
CA GLY A 146 2.22 0.56 -19.66
C GLY A 146 3.61 0.53 -19.03
N GLY A 147 4.20 1.69 -18.83
CA GLY A 147 5.54 1.84 -18.26
C GLY A 147 5.58 1.77 -16.74
N GLY A 148 6.78 1.88 -16.16
CA GLY A 148 6.95 2.04 -14.73
C GLY A 148 6.64 3.45 -14.25
N ASP A 149 6.54 3.60 -12.95
CA ASP A 149 6.22 4.85 -12.28
C ASP A 149 7.49 5.64 -11.93
N PHE A 150 8.60 4.89 -11.72
CA PHE A 150 9.85 5.42 -11.18
C PHE A 150 11.09 4.78 -11.80
N SER A 151 12.22 5.47 -11.62
CA SER A 151 13.57 4.92 -11.70
C SER A 151 14.30 5.20 -10.39
N ALA A 152 15.37 4.46 -10.11
CA ALA A 152 16.23 4.69 -8.96
C ALA A 152 17.68 4.81 -9.39
N ASP A 153 18.43 5.71 -8.73
CA ASP A 153 19.88 5.81 -8.91
C ASP A 153 20.63 4.71 -8.14
N ALA A 154 21.95 4.69 -8.24
CA ALA A 154 22.82 3.71 -7.56
C ALA A 154 22.71 3.76 -6.03
N GLN A 155 22.20 4.84 -5.46
CA GLN A 155 21.94 5.02 -4.02
C GLN A 155 20.48 4.69 -3.64
N GLY A 156 19.64 4.34 -4.63
CA GLY A 156 18.22 4.06 -4.44
C GLY A 156 17.32 5.28 -4.41
N ARG A 157 17.81 6.49 -4.72
CA ARG A 157 16.96 7.70 -4.78
C ARG A 157 16.06 7.67 -6.00
N ILE A 158 14.79 8.02 -5.78
CA ILE A 158 13.74 7.92 -6.80
C ILE A 158 13.72 9.15 -7.72
N SER A 159 13.50 8.89 -9.01
CA SER A 159 13.05 9.87 -10.00
C SER A 159 11.77 9.36 -10.70
N ARG A 160 10.91 10.27 -11.18
CA ARG A 160 9.69 9.93 -11.91
C ARG A 160 10.02 9.33 -13.28
N GLY A 161 9.22 8.33 -13.68
CA GLY A 161 9.42 7.58 -14.91
C GLY A 161 10.47 6.49 -14.79
N GLY A 162 10.49 5.55 -15.72
CA GLY A 162 11.44 4.44 -15.74
C GLY A 162 10.78 3.08 -15.78
N ASN A 163 11.41 2.08 -15.17
CA ASN A 163 11.01 0.67 -15.24
C ASN A 163 10.55 0.06 -13.90
N LEU A 164 10.44 0.87 -12.84
CA LEU A 164 9.99 0.44 -11.52
C LEU A 164 8.54 0.83 -11.30
N VAL A 165 7.71 -0.14 -10.91
CA VAL A 165 6.29 0.06 -10.56
C VAL A 165 6.18 0.16 -9.04
N TYR A 166 5.49 1.17 -8.52
CA TYR A 166 5.17 1.22 -7.09
C TYR A 166 4.19 0.09 -6.73
N GLY A 167 4.65 -0.86 -5.93
CA GLY A 167 3.85 -2.04 -5.58
C GLY A 167 2.76 -1.80 -4.53
N GLY A 168 2.64 -0.58 -4.00
CA GLY A 168 1.64 -0.26 -2.99
C GLY A 168 2.09 -0.46 -1.55
N VAL A 169 3.37 -0.74 -1.28
CA VAL A 169 3.94 -0.84 0.07
C VAL A 169 5.05 0.18 0.24
N GLN A 170 5.04 0.89 1.38
CA GLN A 170 6.10 1.83 1.75
C GLN A 170 6.22 1.99 3.26
N ILE A 171 7.34 2.55 3.70
CA ILE A 171 7.51 3.23 4.99
C ILE A 171 7.53 4.73 4.71
N LEU A 172 6.83 5.51 5.52
CA LEU A 172 6.67 6.95 5.34
C LEU A 172 6.74 7.68 6.68
N LYS A 173 7.54 8.75 6.76
CA LYS A 173 7.45 9.76 7.84
C LYS A 173 6.19 10.60 7.65
N THR A 174 5.46 10.85 8.74
CA THR A 174 4.10 11.41 8.69
C THR A 174 4.01 12.91 8.92
N GLU A 175 5.09 13.56 9.36
CA GLU A 175 5.10 14.97 9.75
C GLU A 175 4.69 15.91 8.61
N GLY A 176 5.07 15.58 7.39
CA GLY A 176 4.71 16.33 6.19
C GLY A 176 3.22 16.36 5.85
N LEU A 177 2.42 15.41 6.37
CA LEU A 177 0.98 15.33 6.11
C LEU A 177 0.22 16.55 6.64
N HIS A 178 0.64 17.09 7.78
CA HIS A 178 0.03 18.26 8.40
C HIS A 178 0.33 19.58 7.68
N GLN A 179 1.30 19.57 6.76
CA GLN A 179 1.69 20.74 5.96
C GLN A 179 0.92 20.85 4.63
N VAL A 180 0.03 19.89 4.36
CA VAL A 180 -0.85 19.91 3.18
C VAL A 180 -2.17 20.54 3.59
N GLU A 181 -2.54 21.65 2.95
CA GLU A 181 -3.77 22.40 3.29
C GLU A 181 -5.03 21.66 2.84
N GLU A 182 -4.98 21.03 1.67
CA GLU A 182 -6.09 20.30 1.09
C GLU A 182 -6.54 19.15 2.00
N GLN A 183 -7.86 18.94 2.10
CA GLN A 183 -8.41 17.80 2.82
C GLN A 183 -8.27 16.50 2.04
N VAL A 184 -8.53 16.56 0.74
CA VAL A 184 -8.44 15.43 -0.19
C VAL A 184 -7.17 15.58 -1.01
N PHE A 185 -6.21 14.69 -0.82
CA PHE A 185 -4.94 14.71 -1.56
C PHE A 185 -4.27 13.36 -1.61
N SER A 186 -3.49 13.14 -2.66
CA SER A 186 -2.67 11.95 -2.86
C SER A 186 -1.33 12.05 -2.12
N LEU A 187 -0.79 10.92 -1.66
CA LEU A 187 0.59 10.83 -1.15
C LEU A 187 1.65 11.29 -2.16
N ASN A 188 1.31 11.39 -3.44
CA ASN A 188 2.19 11.97 -4.45
C ASN A 188 2.66 13.40 -4.09
N VAL A 189 1.84 14.16 -3.34
CA VAL A 189 2.23 15.50 -2.86
C VAL A 189 3.46 15.42 -1.96
N LEU A 190 3.46 14.48 -1.03
CA LEU A 190 4.61 14.25 -0.14
C LEU A 190 5.80 13.69 -0.90
N TRP A 191 5.56 12.68 -1.75
CA TRP A 191 6.65 12.08 -2.55
C TRP A 191 7.38 13.11 -3.41
N ASN A 192 6.65 14.06 -4.01
CA ASN A 192 7.29 15.12 -4.80
C ASN A 192 8.18 16.03 -3.96
N ARG A 193 7.77 16.37 -2.72
CA ARG A 193 8.58 17.13 -1.77
C ARG A 193 9.83 16.33 -1.34
N MET A 194 9.63 15.09 -0.91
CA MET A 194 10.71 14.20 -0.47
C MET A 194 11.72 13.90 -1.59
N ALA A 195 11.25 13.77 -2.84
CA ALA A 195 12.13 13.60 -4.01
C ALA A 195 12.96 14.85 -4.27
N ALA A 196 12.37 16.05 -4.17
CA ALA A 196 13.09 17.32 -4.32
C ALA A 196 14.21 17.47 -3.28
N ASP A 197 13.97 16.97 -2.05
CA ASP A 197 14.94 16.95 -0.96
C ASP A 197 15.91 15.74 -1.01
N SER A 198 15.83 14.90 -2.07
CA SER A 198 16.61 13.67 -2.23
C SER A 198 16.42 12.67 -1.06
N ARG A 199 15.23 12.64 -0.45
CA ARG A 199 14.87 11.81 0.71
C ARG A 199 13.79 10.76 0.40
N LEU A 200 13.43 10.56 -0.88
CA LEU A 200 12.54 9.51 -1.37
C LEU A 200 13.36 8.38 -2.00
N PHE A 201 13.18 7.16 -1.50
CA PHE A 201 13.97 6.01 -1.91
C PHE A 201 13.10 4.86 -2.41
N ALA A 202 13.66 4.03 -3.30
CA ALA A 202 13.10 2.77 -3.76
C ALA A 202 13.85 1.59 -3.17
N LEU A 203 13.09 0.58 -2.77
CA LEU A 203 13.56 -0.78 -2.57
C LEU A 203 13.05 -1.64 -3.72
N GLU A 204 13.95 -2.19 -4.54
CA GLU A 204 13.57 -3.10 -5.60
C GLU A 204 13.13 -4.44 -5.01
N TYR A 205 11.90 -4.86 -5.35
CA TYR A 205 11.33 -6.12 -4.86
C TYR A 205 11.89 -7.31 -5.66
N PRO A 206 12.48 -8.31 -5.01
CA PRO A 206 13.10 -9.45 -5.71
C PRO A 206 12.11 -10.50 -6.20
N GLY A 207 10.87 -10.48 -5.70
CA GLY A 207 9.81 -11.41 -6.07
C GLY A 207 8.94 -10.91 -7.22
N ARG A 208 7.74 -11.49 -7.36
CA ARG A 208 6.73 -11.12 -8.34
C ARG A 208 5.53 -10.47 -7.66
N TRP A 209 4.83 -9.63 -8.38
CA TRP A 209 3.68 -8.87 -7.88
C TRP A 209 2.60 -8.79 -8.96
N CYS A 210 1.34 -8.82 -8.54
CA CYS A 210 0.20 -8.67 -9.44
C CYS A 210 -0.79 -7.64 -8.88
N ASP A 211 -1.09 -6.59 -9.66
CA ASP A 211 -2.19 -5.65 -9.39
C ASP A 211 -3.52 -6.28 -9.79
N VAL A 212 -4.42 -6.44 -8.83
CA VAL A 212 -5.80 -6.88 -9.10
C VAL A 212 -6.67 -5.64 -9.35
N GLY A 213 -6.27 -4.84 -10.32
CA GLY A 213 -6.95 -3.59 -10.69
C GLY A 213 -8.16 -3.75 -11.60
N HIS A 214 -8.27 -4.89 -12.28
CA HIS A 214 -9.32 -5.25 -13.24
C HIS A 214 -9.77 -6.69 -13.05
N PRO A 215 -10.96 -7.10 -13.55
CA PRO A 215 -11.44 -8.48 -13.40
C PRO A 215 -10.46 -9.55 -13.88
N GLU A 216 -9.76 -9.27 -14.97
CA GLU A 216 -8.75 -10.17 -15.55
C GLU A 216 -7.55 -10.38 -14.64
N GLY A 217 -7.26 -9.42 -13.74
CA GLY A 217 -6.20 -9.51 -12.74
C GLY A 217 -6.42 -10.60 -11.70
N ILE A 218 -7.68 -11.05 -11.50
CA ILE A 218 -8.00 -12.13 -10.54
C ILE A 218 -7.34 -13.42 -11.00
N ALA A 219 -7.57 -13.86 -12.24
CA ALA A 219 -6.97 -15.07 -12.79
C ALA A 219 -5.43 -15.01 -12.80
N LEU A 220 -4.87 -13.86 -13.20
CA LEU A 220 -3.41 -13.64 -13.17
C LEU A 220 -2.82 -13.75 -11.75
N ALA A 221 -3.54 -13.26 -10.76
CA ALA A 221 -3.11 -13.33 -9.36
C ALA A 221 -3.23 -14.77 -8.81
N GLU A 222 -4.27 -15.53 -9.20
CA GLU A 222 -4.43 -16.95 -8.85
C GLU A 222 -3.34 -17.80 -9.49
N ASP A 223 -3.03 -17.58 -10.76
CA ASP A 223 -1.91 -18.24 -11.45
C ASP A 223 -0.58 -17.92 -10.77
N LEU A 224 -0.39 -16.65 -10.34
CA LEU A 224 0.82 -16.25 -9.62
C LEU A 224 0.95 -16.97 -8.28
N ILE A 225 -0.15 -17.14 -7.54
CA ILE A 225 -0.14 -17.88 -6.25
C ILE A 225 0.17 -19.36 -6.49
N ALA A 226 -0.43 -19.97 -7.52
CA ALA A 226 -0.30 -21.37 -7.84
C ALA A 226 1.05 -21.76 -8.46
N ALA A 227 1.77 -20.80 -9.06
CA ALA A 227 3.08 -21.05 -9.64
C ALA A 227 4.05 -21.57 -8.57
N ASP A 228 4.85 -22.57 -8.89
CA ASP A 228 5.92 -23.05 -8.02
C ASP A 228 6.97 -21.94 -7.81
N ASP A 229 7.60 -21.92 -6.64
CA ASP A 229 8.74 -21.07 -6.38
C ASP A 229 9.92 -21.60 -7.21
N VAL A 230 10.25 -20.91 -8.31
CA VAL A 230 11.43 -21.21 -9.16
C VAL A 230 12.66 -20.59 -8.52
#